data_e00b1d529ff418433521b1230710cd60
#
_entry.id   e00b1d529ff418433521b1230710cd60
#
_cell.length_a   1.000
_cell.length_b   1.000
_cell.length_c   1.000
_cell.angle_alpha   90.00
_cell.angle_beta   90.00
_cell.angle_gamma   90.00
#
_symmetry.space_group_name_H-M   'P 1'
#
loop_
_entity.id
_entity.type
_entity.pdbx_description
1 polymer ?
#
loop_
_entity_poly.entity_id
_entity_poly.type
_entity_poly.pdbx_seq_one_letter_code
_entity_poly.pdbx_strand_id
1 'polypeptide(L)'
;MKILIIQENGRHEQNRNFRECFCLQRGFKKLDHQADVWGLGHDNYDKKPDFESYDLILNLENYANTAGNWVPSLRNVNTKKFLWSIDAHCRGVEPFDSEFYDGKYDLLLHSTKDYANTKDKIWFPNAYDDTLIGKRNVEKKCDVGFCGSMLNRSMYIEALARNYNFIHDDFVIGENMVKVLNSYKMHFNRNISTDINYRNFETIGCGIPLITNRNYQYELLGFKHEENVLFYSNIGELYGCINKLLNDEEFRLKIATSGFELAKKHTYTKRVEKLIEFYEVIK
;
A
#
# COMPACT_ATOMS: atom_id res chain seq x y z
N MET A 1 -18.72 11.40 10.93
CA MET A 1 -17.51 12.22 11.21
C MET A 1 -17.14 13.02 9.97
N LYS A 2 -16.47 14.15 10.18
CA LYS A 2 -15.87 14.95 9.13
C LYS A 2 -14.34 14.85 9.23
N ILE A 3 -13.68 14.33 8.22
CA ILE A 3 -12.27 14.01 8.20
C ILE A 3 -11.52 14.88 7.20
N LEU A 4 -10.36 15.41 7.57
CA LEU A 4 -9.43 16.05 6.65
C LEU A 4 -8.25 15.12 6.40
N ILE A 5 -7.99 14.81 5.15
CA ILE A 5 -6.83 14.02 4.71
C ILE A 5 -5.84 14.98 4.07
N ILE A 6 -4.62 15.06 4.61
CA ILE A 6 -3.56 15.94 4.11
C ILE A 6 -2.51 15.07 3.40
N GLN A 7 -2.37 15.29 2.08
CA GLN A 7 -1.31 14.69 1.26
C GLN A 7 -1.17 15.50 -0.02
N GLU A 8 0.04 15.63 -0.58
CA GLU A 8 0.21 16.25 -1.90
C GLU A 8 -0.39 15.41 -3.02
N ASN A 9 -0.76 16.04 -4.13
CA ASN A 9 -1.42 15.40 -5.28
C ASN A 9 -0.54 14.35 -5.99
N GLY A 10 0.78 14.34 -5.72
CA GLY A 10 1.73 13.49 -6.42
C GLY A 10 2.16 14.04 -7.78
N ARG A 11 3.06 13.32 -8.46
CA ARG A 11 3.75 13.80 -9.67
C ARG A 11 3.09 13.35 -10.97
N HIS A 12 2.18 12.37 -10.91
CA HIS A 12 1.66 11.68 -12.10
C HIS A 12 0.13 11.67 -12.08
N GLU A 13 -0.47 12.38 -13.00
CA GLU A 13 -1.93 12.49 -13.11
C GLU A 13 -2.60 11.11 -13.28
N GLN A 14 -1.98 10.20 -14.01
CA GLN A 14 -2.50 8.84 -14.23
C GLN A 14 -2.61 8.03 -12.91
N ASN A 15 -1.84 8.42 -11.88
CA ASN A 15 -1.87 7.76 -10.57
C ASN A 15 -2.72 8.50 -9.53
N ARG A 16 -3.29 9.66 -9.87
CA ARG A 16 -4.00 10.52 -8.92
C ARG A 16 -5.04 9.76 -8.11
N ASN A 17 -5.94 9.06 -8.80
CA ASN A 17 -7.02 8.32 -8.14
C ASN A 17 -6.54 7.13 -7.29
N PHE A 18 -5.31 6.66 -7.50
CA PHE A 18 -4.70 5.55 -6.79
C PHE A 18 -3.86 6.01 -5.59
N ARG A 19 -3.74 7.33 -5.37
CA ARG A 19 -3.07 7.88 -4.19
C ARG A 19 -3.83 7.54 -2.91
N GLU A 20 -3.09 7.35 -1.84
CA GLU A 20 -3.59 6.94 -0.52
C GLU A 20 -4.70 7.87 -0.03
N CYS A 21 -4.55 9.19 -0.21
CA CYS A 21 -5.55 10.18 0.20
C CYS A 21 -6.92 9.96 -0.46
N PHE A 22 -6.95 9.66 -1.76
CA PHE A 22 -8.20 9.40 -2.47
C PHE A 22 -8.76 8.01 -2.18
N CYS A 23 -7.89 7.02 -1.99
CA CYS A 23 -8.31 5.68 -1.58
C CYS A 23 -8.97 5.70 -0.19
N LEU A 24 -8.36 6.39 0.77
CA LEU A 24 -8.94 6.61 2.10
C LEU A 24 -10.22 7.43 2.05
N GLN A 25 -10.25 8.50 1.22
CA GLN A 25 -11.45 9.31 1.03
C GLN A 25 -12.65 8.45 0.58
N ARG A 26 -12.44 7.56 -0.40
CA ARG A 26 -13.48 6.62 -0.86
C ARG A 26 -13.87 5.66 0.26
N GLY A 27 -12.90 5.15 1.02
CA GLY A 27 -13.17 4.29 2.17
C GLY A 27 -14.04 4.97 3.22
N PHE A 28 -13.74 6.22 3.59
CA PHE A 28 -14.56 7.01 4.52
C PHE A 28 -15.97 7.25 3.98
N LYS A 29 -16.10 7.66 2.71
CA LYS A 29 -17.39 7.88 2.07
C LYS A 29 -18.25 6.61 2.00
N LYS A 30 -17.64 5.45 1.79
CA LYS A 30 -18.31 4.13 1.78
C LYS A 30 -18.88 3.74 3.15
N LEU A 31 -18.35 4.35 4.21
CA LEU A 31 -18.81 4.17 5.60
C LEU A 31 -19.63 5.39 6.10
N ASP A 32 -20.22 6.15 5.19
CA ASP A 32 -21.09 7.29 5.47
C ASP A 32 -20.41 8.43 6.27
N HIS A 33 -19.10 8.60 6.09
CA HIS A 33 -18.34 9.72 6.64
C HIS A 33 -18.00 10.76 5.56
N GLN A 34 -17.96 12.04 5.94
CA GLN A 34 -17.44 13.10 5.07
C GLN A 34 -15.92 13.11 5.16
N ALA A 35 -15.23 13.06 4.01
CA ALA A 35 -13.79 13.17 3.94
C ALA A 35 -13.37 14.13 2.83
N ASP A 36 -12.58 15.12 3.22
CA ASP A 36 -12.00 16.11 2.33
C ASP A 36 -10.50 15.85 2.17
N VAL A 37 -9.98 16.00 0.95
CA VAL A 37 -8.55 15.93 0.65
C VAL A 37 -8.02 17.33 0.41
N TRP A 38 -6.88 17.66 1.03
CA TRP A 38 -6.20 18.92 0.85
C TRP A 38 -4.68 18.71 0.82
N GLY A 39 -3.98 19.51 0.01
CA GLY A 39 -2.53 19.45 -0.05
C GLY A 39 -1.94 20.09 -1.31
N LEU A 40 -0.63 20.19 -1.34
CA LEU A 40 0.11 20.77 -2.47
C LEU A 40 -0.25 20.07 -3.79
N GLY A 41 -0.57 20.89 -4.81
CA GLY A 41 -0.92 20.41 -6.15
C GLY A 41 -2.37 19.98 -6.34
N HIS A 42 -3.22 20.04 -5.30
CA HIS A 42 -4.69 19.95 -5.46
C HIS A 42 -5.30 21.30 -5.80
N ASP A 43 -6.43 21.31 -6.52
CA ASP A 43 -7.12 22.52 -6.97
C ASP A 43 -7.60 23.42 -5.81
N ASN A 44 -7.71 22.85 -4.62
CA ASN A 44 -8.14 23.57 -3.40
C ASN A 44 -6.97 23.99 -2.50
N TYR A 45 -5.72 23.84 -2.95
CA TYR A 45 -4.53 24.07 -2.10
C TYR A 45 -4.47 25.51 -1.57
N ASP A 46 -4.83 26.52 -2.38
CA ASP A 46 -4.82 27.92 -1.99
C ASP A 46 -5.89 28.29 -0.95
N LYS A 47 -6.85 27.38 -0.72
CA LYS A 47 -7.90 27.54 0.29
C LYS A 47 -7.57 26.73 1.51
N LYS A 48 -6.78 27.33 2.43
CA LYS A 48 -6.42 26.66 3.68
C LYS A 48 -7.68 26.22 4.44
N PRO A 49 -7.80 24.93 4.82
CA PRO A 49 -8.94 24.42 5.58
C PRO A 49 -9.02 25.09 6.97
N ASP A 50 -10.23 25.24 7.48
CA ASP A 50 -10.44 25.45 8.91
C ASP A 50 -10.26 24.10 9.62
N PHE A 51 -9.08 23.87 10.18
CA PHE A 51 -8.68 22.60 10.79
C PHE A 51 -9.57 22.22 11.99
N GLU A 52 -10.07 23.21 12.75
CA GLU A 52 -10.94 22.97 13.91
C GLU A 52 -12.37 22.54 13.51
N SER A 53 -12.72 22.68 12.25
CA SER A 53 -14.03 22.24 11.74
C SER A 53 -14.13 20.74 11.44
N TYR A 54 -13.05 20.00 11.65
CA TYR A 54 -12.97 18.55 11.43
C TYR A 54 -12.93 17.77 12.75
N ASP A 55 -13.45 16.55 12.74
CA ASP A 55 -13.35 15.62 13.87
C ASP A 55 -11.97 14.98 13.94
N LEU A 56 -11.37 14.68 12.78
CA LEU A 56 -10.07 14.03 12.63
C LEU A 56 -9.29 14.64 11.48
N ILE A 57 -8.00 14.90 11.71
CA ILE A 57 -7.02 15.21 10.68
C ILE A 57 -6.11 14.00 10.51
N LEU A 58 -6.06 13.45 9.31
CA LEU A 58 -5.14 12.40 8.92
C LEU A 58 -4.07 12.98 8.00
N ASN A 59 -2.88 13.23 8.53
CA ASN A 59 -1.74 13.70 7.77
C ASN A 59 -0.94 12.48 7.27
N LEU A 60 -0.85 12.32 5.95
CA LEU A 60 -0.10 11.25 5.34
C LEU A 60 1.33 11.73 5.07
N GLU A 61 2.23 10.77 4.99
CA GLU A 61 3.59 11.03 4.54
C GLU A 61 3.62 11.82 3.24
N ASN A 62 4.36 12.91 3.24
CA ASN A 62 4.51 13.83 2.12
C ASN A 62 5.96 13.85 1.62
N TYR A 63 6.15 14.10 0.33
CA TYR A 63 7.47 14.26 -0.27
C TYR A 63 8.04 15.69 -0.01
N ALA A 64 8.04 16.12 1.26
CA ALA A 64 8.43 17.46 1.67
C ALA A 64 9.80 17.92 1.14
N ASN A 65 10.72 16.97 0.92
CA ASN A 65 12.08 17.27 0.46
C ASN A 65 12.17 17.85 -0.96
N THR A 66 11.10 17.81 -1.74
CA THR A 66 11.09 18.36 -3.12
C THR A 66 10.40 19.71 -3.26
N ALA A 67 9.59 20.11 -2.28
CA ALA A 67 8.76 21.32 -2.35
C ALA A 67 8.87 22.21 -1.09
N GLY A 68 9.78 21.89 -0.16
CA GLY A 68 9.83 22.52 1.15
C GLY A 68 8.71 22.02 2.09
N ASN A 69 8.68 22.57 3.28
CA ASN A 69 7.64 22.22 4.25
C ASN A 69 6.36 23.01 3.95
N TRP A 70 5.52 22.46 3.07
CA TRP A 70 4.26 23.09 2.67
C TRP A 70 3.10 22.79 3.64
N VAL A 71 3.22 21.73 4.46
CA VAL A 71 2.22 21.41 5.48
C VAL A 71 2.31 22.42 6.62
N PRO A 72 1.23 23.15 6.94
CA PRO A 72 1.27 24.10 8.04
C PRO A 72 1.41 23.38 9.38
N SER A 73 2.04 24.04 10.34
CA SER A 73 2.13 23.49 11.70
C SER A 73 0.73 23.23 12.27
N LEU A 74 0.49 22.01 12.69
CA LEU A 74 -0.75 21.58 13.35
C LEU A 74 -0.62 21.57 14.89
N ARG A 75 0.49 22.06 15.44
CA ARG A 75 0.79 22.01 16.88
C ARG A 75 -0.28 22.63 17.79
N ASN A 76 -0.89 23.72 17.31
CA ASN A 76 -1.89 24.47 18.06
C ASN A 76 -3.34 24.17 17.61
N VAL A 77 -3.52 23.13 16.80
CA VAL A 77 -4.83 22.65 16.38
C VAL A 77 -5.30 21.62 17.41
N ASN A 78 -6.50 21.82 17.95
CA ASN A 78 -7.07 20.95 19.00
C ASN A 78 -7.75 19.69 18.45
N THR A 79 -8.10 19.68 17.16
CA THR A 79 -8.65 18.51 16.49
C THR A 79 -7.73 17.30 16.64
N LYS A 80 -8.30 16.10 16.83
CA LYS A 80 -7.53 14.85 16.83
C LYS A 80 -6.73 14.67 15.55
N LYS A 81 -5.47 14.26 15.68
CA LYS A 81 -4.51 14.21 14.56
C LYS A 81 -3.76 12.90 14.54
N PHE A 82 -3.79 12.22 13.41
CA PHE A 82 -2.97 11.05 13.13
C PHE A 82 -1.95 11.37 12.05
N LEU A 83 -0.73 10.88 12.21
CA LEU A 83 0.32 10.94 11.20
C LEU A 83 0.54 9.53 10.64
N TRP A 84 0.50 9.34 9.33
CA TRP A 84 0.80 8.06 8.71
C TRP A 84 2.12 8.10 7.94
N SER A 85 3.11 7.39 8.50
CA SER A 85 4.41 7.11 7.88
C SER A 85 4.31 5.85 7.02
N ILE A 86 4.55 6.00 5.73
CA ILE A 86 4.39 4.94 4.72
C ILE A 86 5.74 4.31 4.40
N ASP A 87 6.75 5.14 4.14
CA ASP A 87 8.06 4.73 3.62
C ASP A 87 9.21 4.91 4.64
N ALA A 88 8.94 4.84 5.95
CA ALA A 88 9.97 4.93 6.99
C ALA A 88 11.11 3.90 6.79
N HIS A 89 10.82 2.74 6.20
CA HIS A 89 11.82 1.73 5.84
C HIS A 89 12.86 2.22 4.81
N CYS A 90 12.54 3.27 4.03
CA CYS A 90 13.45 3.90 3.07
C CYS A 90 14.06 5.22 3.59
N ARG A 91 13.35 5.92 4.50
CA ARG A 91 13.69 7.29 4.93
C ARG A 91 14.26 7.37 6.33
N GLY A 92 14.16 6.29 7.12
CA GLY A 92 14.36 6.31 8.57
C GLY A 92 13.10 6.75 9.32
N VAL A 93 13.06 6.54 10.62
CA VAL A 93 11.93 6.88 11.47
C VAL A 93 12.04 8.29 12.07
N GLU A 94 13.24 8.83 12.18
CA GLU A 94 13.53 10.10 12.86
C GLU A 94 12.73 11.29 12.32
N PRO A 95 12.56 11.47 11.00
CA PRO A 95 11.75 12.56 10.46
C PRO A 95 10.29 12.48 10.92
N PHE A 96 9.73 11.27 10.95
CA PHE A 96 8.33 11.04 11.37
C PHE A 96 8.15 11.18 12.87
N ASP A 97 9.12 10.72 13.67
CA ASP A 97 9.13 10.90 15.11
C ASP A 97 9.21 12.39 15.47
N SER A 98 10.09 13.15 14.81
CA SER A 98 10.19 14.60 15.00
C SER A 98 8.86 15.29 14.64
N GLU A 99 8.29 15.00 13.49
CA GLU A 99 7.01 15.57 13.05
C GLU A 99 5.87 15.20 14.02
N PHE A 100 5.84 13.97 14.51
CA PHE A 100 4.85 13.48 15.46
C PHE A 100 4.85 14.30 16.75
N TYR A 101 6.04 14.47 17.38
CA TYR A 101 6.16 15.23 18.62
C TYR A 101 5.98 16.73 18.42
N ASP A 102 6.56 17.31 17.37
CA ASP A 102 6.47 18.74 17.07
C ASP A 102 5.04 19.14 16.69
N GLY A 103 4.34 18.31 15.95
CA GLY A 103 2.94 18.52 15.55
C GLY A 103 1.94 18.19 16.64
N LYS A 104 2.37 17.54 17.74
CA LYS A 104 1.49 17.03 18.80
C LYS A 104 0.38 16.14 18.26
N TYR A 105 0.76 15.17 17.42
CA TYR A 105 -0.18 14.18 16.92
C TYR A 105 -0.58 13.19 18.03
N ASP A 106 -1.80 12.70 17.99
CA ASP A 106 -2.31 11.73 18.96
C ASP A 106 -1.81 10.31 18.64
N LEU A 107 -1.66 9.95 17.37
CA LEU A 107 -1.11 8.66 16.93
C LEU A 107 -0.15 8.83 15.76
N LEU A 108 0.93 8.04 15.78
CA LEU A 108 1.82 7.79 14.64
C LEU A 108 1.55 6.40 14.09
N LEU A 109 1.04 6.34 12.86
CA LEU A 109 0.73 5.11 12.16
C LEU A 109 1.92 4.72 11.28
N HIS A 110 2.43 3.49 11.40
CA HIS A 110 3.51 2.96 10.58
C HIS A 110 3.04 1.83 9.68
N SER A 111 3.33 1.92 8.39
CA SER A 111 3.04 0.82 7.46
C SER A 111 3.92 -0.40 7.72
N THR A 112 5.11 -0.22 8.31
CA THR A 112 6.04 -1.28 8.70
C THR A 112 5.95 -1.54 10.20
N LYS A 113 5.68 -2.79 10.58
CA LYS A 113 5.44 -3.18 11.98
C LYS A 113 6.64 -2.94 12.89
N ASP A 114 7.86 -3.05 12.36
CA ASP A 114 9.09 -2.90 13.14
C ASP A 114 9.19 -1.54 13.87
N TYR A 115 8.50 -0.53 13.36
CA TYR A 115 8.48 0.83 13.93
C TYR A 115 7.29 1.10 14.85
N ALA A 116 6.29 0.21 14.86
CA ALA A 116 5.10 0.31 15.69
C ALA A 116 5.32 -0.40 17.04
N ASN A 117 6.12 0.20 17.92
CA ASN A 117 6.66 -0.43 19.14
C ASN A 117 6.24 0.23 20.45
N THR A 118 5.39 1.24 20.41
CA THR A 118 4.83 1.93 21.58
C THR A 118 3.31 2.07 21.47
N LYS A 119 2.66 2.47 22.55
CA LYS A 119 1.19 2.67 22.55
C LYS A 119 0.72 3.76 21.57
N ASP A 120 1.59 4.72 21.26
CA ASP A 120 1.28 5.87 20.40
C ASP A 120 1.74 5.65 18.95
N LYS A 121 2.50 4.56 18.70
CA LYS A 121 3.01 4.14 17.39
C LYS A 121 2.39 2.82 16.98
N ILE A 122 1.42 2.88 16.11
CA ILE A 122 0.54 1.76 15.75
C ILE A 122 0.89 1.23 14.36
N TRP A 123 0.89 -0.09 14.23
CA TRP A 123 1.02 -0.72 12.92
C TRP A 123 -0.25 -0.51 12.09
N PHE A 124 -0.07 0.16 10.95
CA PHE A 124 -1.13 0.46 10.00
C PHE A 124 -0.63 0.14 8.57
N PRO A 125 -0.71 -1.13 8.17
CA PRO A 125 -0.12 -1.60 6.93
C PRO A 125 -0.81 -1.03 5.70
N ASN A 126 -0.10 -1.01 4.58
CA ASN A 126 -0.62 -0.65 3.27
C ASN A 126 -1.88 -1.47 2.91
N ALA A 127 -2.59 -1.03 1.90
CA ALA A 127 -3.83 -1.63 1.41
C ALA A 127 -3.95 -1.48 -0.11
N TYR A 128 -5.05 -1.94 -0.67
CA TYR A 128 -5.44 -1.63 -2.05
C TYR A 128 -6.88 -1.11 -2.08
N ASP A 129 -7.22 -0.42 -3.16
CA ASP A 129 -8.58 0.09 -3.38
C ASP A 129 -9.38 -0.89 -4.24
N ASP A 130 -10.35 -1.56 -3.60
CA ASP A 130 -11.21 -2.56 -4.24
C ASP A 130 -12.21 -1.97 -5.25
N THR A 131 -12.31 -0.65 -5.34
CA THR A 131 -13.13 0.03 -6.35
C THR A 131 -12.37 0.27 -7.65
N LEU A 132 -11.05 0.30 -7.60
CA LEU A 132 -10.17 0.55 -8.75
C LEU A 132 -9.42 -0.71 -9.18
N ILE A 133 -9.00 -1.53 -8.22
CA ILE A 133 -8.14 -2.69 -8.42
C ILE A 133 -8.97 -3.96 -8.26
N GLY A 134 -8.95 -4.81 -9.26
CA GLY A 134 -9.71 -6.05 -9.26
C GLY A 134 -9.42 -6.90 -10.49
N LYS A 135 -10.09 -8.03 -10.58
CA LYS A 135 -9.99 -8.94 -11.72
C LYS A 135 -10.41 -8.23 -13.01
N ARG A 136 -9.63 -8.42 -14.07
CA ARG A 136 -9.94 -7.97 -15.43
C ARG A 136 -9.81 -9.16 -16.39
N ASN A 137 -10.71 -9.23 -17.35
CA ASN A 137 -10.58 -10.21 -18.42
C ASN A 137 -9.61 -9.68 -19.47
N VAL A 138 -8.33 -10.04 -19.32
CA VAL A 138 -7.26 -9.69 -20.27
C VAL A 138 -6.47 -10.95 -20.63
N GLU A 139 -5.94 -10.99 -21.86
CA GLU A 139 -5.08 -12.06 -22.31
C GLU A 139 -3.80 -12.16 -21.47
N LYS A 140 -3.38 -13.38 -21.14
CA LYS A 140 -2.13 -13.64 -20.45
C LYS A 140 -0.94 -13.48 -21.38
N LYS A 141 -0.05 -12.54 -21.06
CA LYS A 141 1.12 -12.18 -21.88
C LYS A 141 2.40 -12.91 -21.48
N CYS A 142 2.48 -13.34 -20.23
CA CYS A 142 3.66 -14.06 -19.73
C CYS A 142 3.29 -15.03 -18.61
N ASP A 143 4.21 -15.92 -18.31
CA ASP A 143 4.08 -16.84 -17.18
C ASP A 143 4.32 -16.11 -15.85
N VAL A 144 5.43 -15.38 -15.79
CA VAL A 144 5.80 -14.60 -14.60
C VAL A 144 5.95 -13.14 -14.98
N GLY A 145 5.29 -12.24 -14.25
CA GLY A 145 5.46 -10.81 -14.43
C GLY A 145 6.02 -10.13 -13.19
N PHE A 146 6.71 -9.03 -13.39
CA PHE A 146 7.08 -8.10 -12.33
C PHE A 146 6.69 -6.67 -12.73
N CYS A 147 5.86 -6.02 -11.91
CA CYS A 147 5.46 -4.63 -12.12
C CYS A 147 6.02 -3.76 -10.98
N GLY A 148 7.08 -3.01 -11.26
CA GLY A 148 7.76 -2.16 -10.30
C GLY A 148 9.20 -1.82 -10.66
N SER A 149 9.85 -0.95 -9.89
CA SER A 149 11.22 -0.53 -10.13
C SER A 149 12.23 -1.65 -9.91
N MET A 150 13.37 -1.59 -10.60
CA MET A 150 14.46 -2.57 -10.46
C MET A 150 15.19 -2.49 -9.11
N LEU A 151 14.98 -1.46 -8.32
CA LEU A 151 15.70 -1.21 -7.06
C LEU A 151 15.84 -2.48 -6.21
N ASN A 152 17.09 -2.92 -5.95
CA ASN A 152 17.45 -4.13 -5.19
C ASN A 152 16.83 -5.44 -5.74
N ARG A 153 16.41 -5.49 -7.01
CA ARG A 153 15.74 -6.63 -7.65
C ARG A 153 16.42 -7.13 -8.91
N SER A 154 17.42 -6.41 -9.44
CA SER A 154 18.08 -6.71 -10.73
C SER A 154 18.52 -8.17 -10.86
N MET A 155 19.19 -8.73 -9.84
CA MET A 155 19.63 -10.13 -9.85
C MET A 155 18.46 -11.12 -10.06
N TYR A 156 17.33 -10.88 -9.40
CA TYR A 156 16.13 -11.73 -9.54
C TYR A 156 15.47 -11.55 -10.90
N ILE A 157 15.35 -10.31 -11.37
CA ILE A 157 14.77 -9.97 -12.69
C ILE A 157 15.58 -10.63 -13.80
N GLU A 158 16.92 -10.52 -13.78
CA GLU A 158 17.80 -11.17 -14.75
C GLU A 158 17.67 -12.69 -14.71
N ALA A 159 17.63 -13.28 -13.52
CA ALA A 159 17.48 -14.71 -13.35
C ALA A 159 16.13 -15.21 -13.89
N LEU A 160 15.04 -14.48 -13.68
CA LEU A 160 13.73 -14.81 -14.21
C LEU A 160 13.67 -14.66 -15.72
N ALA A 161 14.23 -13.58 -16.28
CA ALA A 161 14.25 -13.33 -17.72
C ALA A 161 15.03 -14.40 -18.51
N ARG A 162 16.05 -15.02 -17.88
CA ARG A 162 16.83 -16.10 -18.54
C ARG A 162 16.12 -17.45 -18.53
N ASN A 163 15.20 -17.71 -17.60
CA ASN A 163 14.67 -19.04 -17.34
C ASN A 163 13.17 -19.20 -17.61
N TYR A 164 12.43 -18.11 -17.77
CA TYR A 164 10.96 -18.12 -17.91
C TYR A 164 10.48 -17.17 -19.00
N ASN A 165 9.25 -17.38 -19.48
CA ASN A 165 8.52 -16.35 -20.21
C ASN A 165 8.14 -15.24 -19.23
N PHE A 166 9.05 -14.28 -19.07
CA PHE A 166 9.04 -13.24 -18.05
C PHE A 166 8.92 -11.85 -18.67
N ILE A 167 8.08 -11.01 -18.06
CA ILE A 167 7.97 -9.59 -18.42
C ILE A 167 8.26 -8.75 -17.17
N HIS A 168 9.12 -7.73 -17.32
CA HIS A 168 9.29 -6.65 -16.36
C HIS A 168 8.65 -5.38 -16.90
N ASP A 169 7.62 -4.91 -16.21
CA ASP A 169 6.94 -3.65 -16.48
C ASP A 169 7.40 -2.60 -15.48
N ASP A 170 8.36 -1.76 -15.90
CA ASP A 170 8.87 -0.65 -15.08
C ASP A 170 7.98 0.58 -15.25
N PHE A 171 7.80 1.30 -14.16
CA PHE A 171 7.06 2.57 -14.11
C PHE A 171 5.63 2.53 -14.70
N VAL A 172 4.92 1.42 -14.52
CA VAL A 172 3.51 1.30 -14.90
C VAL A 172 2.63 1.61 -13.68
N ILE A 173 1.73 2.59 -13.81
CA ILE A 173 0.92 3.16 -12.74
C ILE A 173 -0.55 3.27 -13.14
N GLY A 174 -1.41 3.50 -12.16
CA GLY A 174 -2.84 3.73 -12.37
C GLY A 174 -3.55 2.53 -13.00
N GLU A 175 -4.53 2.79 -13.86
CA GLU A 175 -5.33 1.75 -14.53
C GLU A 175 -4.47 0.83 -15.43
N ASN A 176 -3.38 1.34 -15.98
CA ASN A 176 -2.46 0.51 -16.76
C ASN A 176 -1.76 -0.54 -15.89
N MET A 177 -1.42 -0.20 -14.64
CA MET A 177 -0.89 -1.16 -13.68
C MET A 177 -1.89 -2.28 -13.40
N VAL A 178 -3.17 -1.97 -13.24
CA VAL A 178 -4.21 -2.99 -13.04
C VAL A 178 -4.31 -3.94 -14.23
N LYS A 179 -4.28 -3.40 -15.47
CA LYS A 179 -4.27 -4.20 -16.70
C LYS A 179 -3.05 -5.10 -16.81
N VAL A 180 -1.88 -4.55 -16.51
CA VAL A 180 -0.59 -5.26 -16.55
C VAL A 180 -0.57 -6.40 -15.55
N LEU A 181 -0.94 -6.17 -14.28
CA LEU A 181 -1.03 -7.24 -13.27
C LEU A 181 -1.95 -8.37 -13.75
N ASN A 182 -3.12 -8.03 -14.29
CA ASN A 182 -4.07 -9.01 -14.81
C ASN A 182 -3.56 -9.78 -16.05
N SER A 183 -2.53 -9.28 -16.74
CA SER A 183 -1.94 -9.95 -17.91
C SER A 183 -0.88 -11.00 -17.56
N TYR A 184 -0.50 -11.13 -16.30
CA TYR A 184 0.44 -12.16 -15.84
C TYR A 184 -0.31 -13.44 -15.43
N LYS A 185 0.30 -14.63 -15.62
CA LYS A 185 -0.22 -15.85 -14.98
C LYS A 185 0.06 -15.85 -13.48
N MET A 186 1.23 -15.33 -13.07
CA MET A 186 1.63 -15.12 -11.69
C MET A 186 2.51 -13.87 -11.57
N HIS A 187 2.51 -13.25 -10.41
CA HIS A 187 3.31 -12.05 -10.15
C HIS A 187 4.42 -12.34 -9.14
N PHE A 188 5.66 -12.07 -9.55
CA PHE A 188 6.82 -12.01 -8.67
C PHE A 188 6.84 -10.65 -7.97
N ASN A 189 7.08 -10.64 -6.67
CA ASN A 189 7.41 -9.43 -5.92
C ASN A 189 8.60 -9.68 -4.98
N ARG A 190 9.31 -8.60 -4.67
CA ARG A 190 10.32 -8.54 -3.63
C ARG A 190 10.19 -7.21 -2.91
N ASN A 191 9.92 -7.26 -1.61
CA ASN A 191 9.94 -6.05 -0.79
C ASN A 191 11.38 -5.52 -0.67
N ILE A 192 11.52 -4.22 -0.51
CA ILE A 192 12.82 -3.55 -0.41
C ILE A 192 13.47 -3.85 0.94
N SER A 193 12.65 -3.86 1.98
CA SER A 193 13.04 -4.09 3.37
C SER A 193 12.03 -5.07 4.02
N THR A 194 11.72 -4.88 5.29
CA THR A 194 10.69 -5.61 6.04
C THR A 194 9.28 -5.07 5.81
N ASP A 195 9.12 -4.04 4.98
CA ASP A 195 7.83 -3.51 4.55
C ASP A 195 7.00 -4.55 3.80
N ILE A 196 5.68 -4.39 3.85
CA ILE A 196 4.75 -5.06 2.96
C ILE A 196 4.18 -3.99 2.03
N ASN A 197 4.78 -3.85 0.83
CA ASN A 197 4.40 -2.80 -0.09
C ASN A 197 3.03 -3.03 -0.75
N TYR A 198 2.47 -1.98 -1.36
CA TYR A 198 1.13 -2.00 -1.99
C TYR A 198 0.98 -3.14 -2.99
N ARG A 199 2.02 -3.42 -3.78
CA ARG A 199 1.99 -4.40 -4.87
C ARG A 199 1.57 -5.78 -4.42
N ASN A 200 1.84 -6.14 -3.16
CA ASN A 200 1.38 -7.41 -2.58
C ASN A 200 -0.16 -7.45 -2.52
N PHE A 201 -0.78 -6.42 -2.00
CA PHE A 201 -2.24 -6.33 -1.87
C PHE A 201 -2.93 -6.13 -3.22
N GLU A 202 -2.37 -5.31 -4.09
CA GLU A 202 -2.87 -5.07 -5.45
C GLU A 202 -2.86 -6.35 -6.28
N THR A 203 -1.80 -7.14 -6.18
CA THR A 203 -1.66 -8.42 -6.89
C THR A 203 -2.76 -9.39 -6.51
N ILE A 204 -2.92 -9.66 -5.22
CA ILE A 204 -3.95 -10.59 -4.76
C ILE A 204 -5.36 -10.00 -4.94
N GLY A 205 -5.51 -8.67 -4.90
CA GLY A 205 -6.73 -7.95 -5.25
C GLY A 205 -7.14 -8.12 -6.72
N CYS A 206 -6.18 -8.28 -7.62
CA CYS A 206 -6.42 -8.67 -9.02
C CYS A 206 -6.71 -10.17 -9.19
N GLY A 207 -6.62 -10.98 -8.12
CA GLY A 207 -6.79 -12.42 -8.19
C GLY A 207 -5.65 -13.13 -8.94
N ILE A 208 -4.44 -12.58 -8.86
CA ILE A 208 -3.23 -13.14 -9.46
C ILE A 208 -2.39 -13.80 -8.36
N PRO A 209 -1.88 -15.02 -8.56
CA PRO A 209 -0.99 -15.68 -7.61
C PRO A 209 0.23 -14.79 -7.32
N LEU A 210 0.47 -14.53 -6.04
CA LEU A 210 1.61 -13.77 -5.57
C LEU A 210 2.73 -14.71 -5.14
N ILE A 211 3.96 -14.44 -5.63
CA ILE A 211 5.19 -15.04 -5.16
C ILE A 211 6.04 -13.90 -4.59
N THR A 212 6.39 -13.95 -3.30
CA THR A 212 7.11 -12.86 -2.64
C THR A 212 8.15 -13.39 -1.63
N ASN A 213 9.13 -12.55 -1.27
CA ASN A 213 10.14 -12.94 -0.28
C ASN A 213 9.54 -13.09 1.11
N ARG A 214 10.09 -14.02 1.92
CA ARG A 214 9.64 -14.23 3.31
C ARG A 214 9.79 -12.99 4.15
N ASN A 215 8.77 -12.73 4.97
CA ASN A 215 8.73 -11.68 5.96
C ASN A 215 7.70 -12.07 7.04
N TYR A 216 8.05 -11.97 8.32
CA TYR A 216 7.17 -12.36 9.42
C TYR A 216 5.86 -11.57 9.48
N GLN A 217 5.85 -10.34 8.97
CA GLN A 217 4.66 -9.49 8.96
C GLN A 217 3.54 -10.06 8.10
N TYR A 218 3.85 -10.89 7.09
CA TYR A 218 2.83 -11.52 6.26
C TYR A 218 1.90 -12.43 7.06
N GLU A 219 2.44 -13.23 7.98
CA GLU A 219 1.63 -14.14 8.79
C GLU A 219 0.64 -13.36 9.66
N LEU A 220 1.05 -12.21 10.19
CA LEU A 220 0.18 -11.32 10.97
C LEU A 220 -0.96 -10.71 10.14
N LEU A 221 -0.80 -10.68 8.82
CA LEU A 221 -1.80 -10.23 7.85
C LEU A 221 -2.62 -11.40 7.26
N GLY A 222 -2.38 -12.62 7.73
CA GLY A 222 -3.11 -13.80 7.26
C GLY A 222 -2.58 -14.39 5.96
N PHE A 223 -1.41 -13.96 5.48
CA PHE A 223 -0.75 -14.63 4.38
C PHE A 223 -0.12 -15.93 4.86
N LYS A 224 -0.36 -17.02 4.13
CA LYS A 224 0.13 -18.35 4.46
C LYS A 224 0.70 -19.03 3.22
N HIS A 225 1.93 -19.52 3.38
CA HIS A 225 2.63 -20.23 2.31
C HIS A 225 1.83 -21.43 1.82
N GLU A 226 1.73 -21.59 0.49
CA GLU A 226 0.98 -22.64 -0.20
C GLU A 226 -0.53 -22.71 0.09
N GLU A 227 -1.06 -21.73 0.83
CA GLU A 227 -2.50 -21.56 1.00
C GLU A 227 -3.04 -20.42 0.14
N ASN A 228 -2.42 -19.22 0.23
CA ASN A 228 -2.87 -18.01 -0.45
C ASN A 228 -1.74 -17.12 -1.02
N VAL A 229 -0.49 -17.55 -0.84
CA VAL A 229 0.73 -16.92 -1.34
C VAL A 229 1.82 -17.98 -1.43
N LEU A 230 2.85 -17.76 -2.26
CA LEU A 230 4.09 -18.52 -2.20
C LEU A 230 5.23 -17.63 -1.71
N PHE A 231 5.96 -18.12 -0.70
CA PHE A 231 7.12 -17.43 -0.16
C PHE A 231 8.41 -18.09 -0.62
N TYR A 232 9.43 -17.26 -0.88
CA TYR A 232 10.79 -17.71 -1.17
C TYR A 232 11.80 -16.93 -0.30
N SER A 233 12.95 -17.54 -0.04
CA SER A 233 14.08 -16.94 0.67
C SER A 233 15.30 -16.77 -0.23
N ASN A 234 15.39 -17.57 -1.30
CA ASN A 234 16.50 -17.57 -2.26
C ASN A 234 15.99 -17.88 -3.68
N ILE A 235 16.87 -17.77 -4.68
CA ILE A 235 16.53 -18.01 -6.09
C ILE A 235 16.06 -19.44 -6.34
N GLY A 236 16.66 -20.44 -5.68
CA GLY A 236 16.26 -21.84 -5.85
C GLY A 236 14.81 -22.07 -5.39
N GLU A 237 14.44 -21.55 -4.23
CA GLU A 237 13.06 -21.59 -3.74
C GLU A 237 12.11 -20.81 -4.66
N LEU A 238 12.54 -19.65 -5.20
CA LEU A 238 11.75 -18.89 -6.18
C LEU A 238 11.43 -19.74 -7.41
N TYR A 239 12.42 -20.42 -7.98
CA TYR A 239 12.21 -21.31 -9.10
C TYR A 239 11.28 -22.48 -8.75
N GLY A 240 11.41 -23.06 -7.55
CA GLY A 240 10.50 -24.08 -7.05
C GLY A 240 9.05 -23.61 -7.00
N CYS A 241 8.82 -22.40 -6.46
CA CYS A 241 7.50 -21.78 -6.43
C CYS A 241 6.91 -21.57 -7.83
N ILE A 242 7.70 -21.02 -8.75
CA ILE A 242 7.26 -20.78 -10.13
C ILE A 242 6.92 -22.08 -10.84
N ASN A 243 7.82 -23.07 -10.79
CA ASN A 243 7.62 -24.36 -11.44
C ASN A 243 6.38 -25.08 -10.90
N LYS A 244 6.12 -25.00 -9.58
CA LYS A 244 4.91 -25.57 -8.97
C LYS A 244 3.65 -24.93 -9.56
N LEU A 245 3.60 -23.60 -9.66
CA LEU A 245 2.45 -22.90 -10.24
C LEU A 245 2.31 -23.10 -11.76
N LEU A 246 3.40 -23.34 -12.48
CA LEU A 246 3.34 -23.61 -13.93
C LEU A 246 2.85 -25.03 -14.22
N ASN A 247 3.29 -26.01 -13.46
CA ASN A 247 3.02 -27.42 -13.70
C ASN A 247 1.69 -27.90 -13.10
N ASP A 248 1.13 -27.15 -12.15
CA ASP A 248 -0.13 -27.47 -11.47
C ASP A 248 -1.11 -26.30 -11.58
N GLU A 249 -2.01 -26.39 -12.57
CA GLU A 249 -3.02 -25.36 -12.81
C GLU A 249 -4.05 -25.28 -11.69
N GLU A 250 -4.46 -26.42 -11.14
CA GLU A 250 -5.43 -26.47 -10.05
C GLU A 250 -4.87 -25.76 -8.82
N PHE A 251 -3.63 -26.07 -8.46
CA PHE A 251 -2.92 -25.41 -7.38
C PHE A 251 -2.76 -23.90 -7.64
N ARG A 252 -2.39 -23.50 -8.87
CA ARG A 252 -2.30 -22.08 -9.24
C ARG A 252 -3.63 -21.35 -9.03
N LEU A 253 -4.73 -21.93 -9.48
CA LEU A 253 -6.08 -21.37 -9.34
C LEU A 253 -6.51 -21.32 -7.85
N LYS A 254 -6.16 -22.33 -7.05
CA LYS A 254 -6.38 -22.34 -5.60
C LYS A 254 -5.67 -21.17 -4.94
N ILE A 255 -4.37 -20.96 -5.21
CA ILE A 255 -3.59 -19.85 -4.64
C ILE A 255 -4.19 -18.50 -5.07
N ALA A 256 -4.56 -18.33 -6.33
CA ALA A 256 -5.19 -17.11 -6.84
C ALA A 256 -6.51 -16.80 -6.14
N THR A 257 -7.36 -17.81 -5.97
CA THR A 257 -8.68 -17.66 -5.33
C THR A 257 -8.54 -17.36 -3.84
N SER A 258 -7.72 -18.12 -3.13
CA SER A 258 -7.50 -17.91 -1.69
C SER A 258 -6.80 -16.58 -1.40
N GLY A 259 -5.86 -16.16 -2.28
CA GLY A 259 -5.24 -14.83 -2.21
C GLY A 259 -6.27 -13.71 -2.39
N PHE A 260 -7.16 -13.86 -3.37
CA PHE A 260 -8.24 -12.90 -3.60
C PHE A 260 -9.21 -12.79 -2.42
N GLU A 261 -9.56 -13.91 -1.77
CA GLU A 261 -10.39 -13.88 -0.55
C GLU A 261 -9.66 -13.19 0.60
N LEU A 262 -8.35 -13.42 0.75
CA LEU A 262 -7.55 -12.69 1.72
C LEU A 262 -7.53 -11.18 1.43
N ALA A 263 -7.40 -10.78 0.17
CA ALA A 263 -7.35 -9.37 -0.23
C ALA A 263 -8.53 -8.55 0.30
N LYS A 264 -9.72 -9.14 0.38
CA LYS A 264 -10.94 -8.48 0.89
C LYS A 264 -10.79 -7.95 2.33
N LYS A 265 -9.82 -8.48 3.09
CA LYS A 265 -9.48 -8.03 4.45
C LYS A 265 -8.48 -6.86 4.46
N HIS A 266 -7.91 -6.52 3.30
CA HIS A 266 -6.83 -5.56 3.17
C HIS A 266 -7.17 -4.40 2.23
N THR A 267 -8.43 -4.01 2.16
CA THR A 267 -8.88 -2.84 1.40
C THR A 267 -8.67 -1.54 2.20
N TYR A 268 -8.62 -0.41 1.52
CA TYR A 268 -8.63 0.90 2.19
C TYR A 268 -9.89 1.10 3.04
N THR A 269 -11.04 0.54 2.66
CA THR A 269 -12.25 0.55 3.50
C THR A 269 -11.97 -0.13 4.85
N LYS A 270 -11.28 -1.29 4.85
CA LYS A 270 -10.89 -1.98 6.08
C LYS A 270 -9.86 -1.21 6.92
N ARG A 271 -8.99 -0.43 6.27
CA ARG A 271 -8.08 0.49 6.99
C ARG A 271 -8.85 1.64 7.63
N VAL A 272 -9.85 2.17 6.95
CA VAL A 272 -10.73 3.23 7.50
C VAL A 272 -11.51 2.73 8.71
N GLU A 273 -12.06 1.51 8.68
CA GLU A 273 -12.69 0.89 9.85
C GLU A 273 -11.75 0.93 11.07
N LYS A 274 -10.46 0.59 10.86
CA LYS A 274 -9.45 0.64 11.93
C LYS A 274 -9.12 2.08 12.38
N LEU A 275 -9.09 3.05 11.48
CA LEU A 275 -8.88 4.46 11.86
C LEU A 275 -10.02 4.97 12.75
N ILE A 276 -11.25 4.58 12.45
CA ILE A 276 -12.42 4.93 13.26
C ILE A 276 -12.33 4.28 14.65
N GLU A 277 -11.96 2.98 14.72
CA GLU A 277 -11.73 2.30 16.00
C GLU A 277 -10.66 3.03 16.85
N PHE A 278 -9.53 3.41 16.24
CA PHE A 278 -8.48 4.17 16.94
C PHE A 278 -8.98 5.53 17.43
N TYR A 279 -9.73 6.24 16.59
CA TYR A 279 -10.31 7.52 16.96
C TYR A 279 -11.24 7.40 18.18
N GLU A 280 -12.12 6.41 18.20
CA GLU A 280 -13.07 6.20 19.31
C GLU A 280 -12.36 5.83 20.64
N VAL A 281 -11.21 5.16 20.57
CA VAL A 281 -10.42 4.82 21.78
C VAL A 281 -9.75 6.03 22.39
N ILE A 282 -9.35 7.04 21.60
CA ILE A 282 -8.61 8.21 22.08
C ILE A 282 -9.46 9.48 22.19
N LYS A 283 -10.75 9.39 21.83
CA LYS A 283 -11.73 10.47 21.95
C LYS A 283 -12.02 10.80 23.41
#